data_deaf10c1251cd2e03d6790b880c22caa
#
_entry.id   deaf10c1251cd2e03d6790b880c22caa
#
_cell.length_a   1.000
_cell.length_b   1.000
_cell.length_c   1.000
_cell.angle_alpha   90.00
_cell.angle_beta   90.00
_cell.angle_gamma   90.00
#
_symmetry.space_group_name_H-M   'P 1'
#
loop_
_entity.id
_entity.type
_entity.pdbx_description
1 polymer ?
#
loop_
_entity_poly.entity_id
_entity_poly.type
_entity_poly.pdbx_seq_one_letter_code
_entity_poly.pdbx_strand_id
1 'polypeptide(L)'
;MSTEGELCLKVKNRAQAAQLAYELKDKTVDMVAEIKRKTKARSKDANAYAWELMGQMADLLHTDKDSVYLEMLRRYGQQFVVKVPNKSVEMFKRQYKYCEQHETLAPEERAQYYRVYLGSSTYTTKEMSVLIDGIVSECKDLGIDTMTPEELARIKEEPR
;
A
#
# COMPACT_ATOMS: atom_id res chain seq x y z
N MET A 1 -34.92 -15.66 -14.09
CA MET A 1 -34.48 -15.34 -15.47
C MET A 1 -32.98 -15.15 -15.40
N SER A 2 -32.18 -16.13 -15.84
CA SER A 2 -30.73 -16.00 -15.97
C SER A 2 -30.47 -15.27 -17.30
N THR A 3 -29.87 -14.11 -17.23
CA THR A 3 -29.32 -13.45 -18.43
C THR A 3 -27.98 -14.10 -18.72
N GLU A 4 -27.93 -14.90 -19.77
CA GLU A 4 -26.64 -15.37 -20.29
C GLU A 4 -25.88 -14.17 -20.84
N GLY A 5 -24.72 -13.90 -20.23
CA GLY A 5 -23.80 -12.86 -20.68
C GLY A 5 -22.54 -13.49 -21.23
N GLU A 6 -22.06 -13.01 -22.36
CA GLU A 6 -20.80 -13.43 -22.95
C GLU A 6 -19.66 -12.52 -22.48
N LEU A 7 -18.56 -13.09 -21.91
CA LEU A 7 -17.37 -12.37 -21.52
C LEU A 7 -16.25 -12.60 -22.53
N CYS A 8 -15.95 -11.59 -23.35
CA CYS A 8 -14.84 -11.63 -24.29
C CYS A 8 -13.55 -11.10 -23.68
N LEU A 9 -12.52 -11.94 -23.58
CA LEU A 9 -11.20 -11.58 -23.09
C LEU A 9 -10.22 -11.38 -24.24
N LYS A 10 -9.59 -10.18 -24.33
CA LYS A 10 -8.50 -9.94 -25.29
C LYS A 10 -7.18 -10.28 -24.65
N VAL A 11 -6.57 -11.38 -25.07
CA VAL A 11 -5.26 -11.81 -24.56
C VAL A 11 -4.15 -11.33 -25.48
N LYS A 12 -3.15 -10.63 -24.93
CA LYS A 12 -2.04 -10.04 -25.70
C LYS A 12 -0.98 -11.06 -26.14
N ASN A 13 -0.89 -12.19 -25.43
CA ASN A 13 0.10 -13.22 -25.72
C ASN A 13 -0.60 -14.50 -26.17
N ARG A 14 -0.28 -14.95 -27.40
CA ARG A 14 -0.91 -16.13 -28.02
C ARG A 14 -0.65 -17.44 -27.25
N ALA A 15 0.54 -17.56 -26.64
CA ALA A 15 0.88 -18.74 -25.82
C ALA A 15 0.04 -18.80 -24.54
N GLN A 16 -0.15 -17.68 -23.86
CA GLN A 16 -1.00 -17.57 -22.67
C GLN A 16 -2.47 -17.82 -23.00
N ALA A 17 -2.94 -17.37 -24.18
CA ALA A 17 -4.30 -17.64 -24.63
C ALA A 17 -4.53 -19.14 -24.85
N ALA A 18 -3.58 -19.82 -25.49
CA ALA A 18 -3.65 -21.25 -25.73
C ALA A 18 -3.61 -22.07 -24.43
N GLN A 19 -2.75 -21.69 -23.49
CA GLN A 19 -2.67 -22.32 -22.17
C GLN A 19 -3.96 -22.14 -21.39
N LEU A 20 -4.51 -20.92 -21.34
CA LEU A 20 -5.78 -20.64 -20.66
C LEU A 20 -6.95 -21.43 -21.29
N ALA A 21 -7.02 -21.47 -22.63
CA ALA A 21 -8.02 -22.26 -23.33
C ALA A 21 -7.91 -23.74 -23.03
N TYR A 22 -6.69 -24.28 -22.93
CA TYR A 22 -6.44 -25.69 -22.56
C TYR A 22 -6.86 -25.96 -21.12
N GLU A 23 -6.52 -25.08 -20.17
CA GLU A 23 -6.89 -25.22 -18.76
C GLU A 23 -8.41 -25.15 -18.51
N LEU A 24 -9.14 -24.42 -19.35
CA LEU A 24 -10.59 -24.23 -19.23
C LEU A 24 -11.41 -25.31 -19.98
N LYS A 25 -10.80 -26.03 -20.94
CA LYS A 25 -11.49 -26.88 -21.88
C LYS A 25 -12.30 -28.03 -21.25
N ASP A 26 -11.86 -28.53 -20.10
CA ASP A 26 -12.45 -29.73 -19.46
C ASP A 26 -13.02 -29.45 -18.06
N LYS A 27 -13.20 -28.16 -17.67
CA LYS A 27 -13.74 -27.86 -16.34
C LYS A 27 -15.25 -27.71 -16.39
N THR A 28 -15.94 -28.66 -15.81
CA THR A 28 -17.41 -28.68 -15.61
C THR A 28 -17.84 -28.10 -14.25
N VAL A 29 -16.93 -27.44 -13.55
CA VAL A 29 -17.18 -26.85 -12.24
C VAL A 29 -17.45 -25.35 -12.35
N ASP A 30 -18.27 -24.81 -11.46
CA ASP A 30 -18.49 -23.37 -11.36
C ASP A 30 -17.17 -22.65 -11.13
N MET A 31 -16.86 -21.68 -11.99
CA MET A 31 -15.63 -20.90 -11.89
C MET A 31 -15.95 -19.47 -11.51
N VAL A 32 -15.16 -18.93 -10.61
CA VAL A 32 -15.22 -17.52 -10.23
C VAL A 32 -14.06 -16.76 -10.86
N ALA A 33 -14.36 -15.78 -11.71
CA ALA A 33 -13.37 -14.87 -12.25
C ALA A 33 -13.31 -13.58 -11.39
N GLU A 34 -12.16 -13.31 -10.80
CA GLU A 34 -11.92 -12.06 -10.08
C GLU A 34 -11.33 -11.02 -11.04
N ILE A 35 -12.10 -9.99 -11.37
CA ILE A 35 -11.64 -8.89 -12.23
C ILE A 35 -11.10 -7.78 -11.36
N LYS A 36 -9.78 -7.66 -11.31
CA LYS A 36 -9.08 -6.57 -10.63
C LYS A 36 -8.63 -5.50 -11.63
N ARG A 37 -8.79 -4.23 -11.25
CA ARG A 37 -8.21 -3.12 -12.03
C ARG A 37 -6.69 -3.30 -12.03
N LYS A 38 -6.08 -3.43 -13.21
CA LYS A 38 -4.62 -3.45 -13.32
C LYS A 38 -4.09 -2.04 -12.98
N THR A 39 -3.71 -1.83 -11.74
CA THR A 39 -2.89 -0.69 -11.35
C THR A 39 -1.47 -0.90 -11.91
N LYS A 40 -0.78 0.18 -12.28
CA LYS A 40 0.66 0.07 -12.59
C LYS A 40 1.34 -0.61 -11.42
N ALA A 41 2.05 -1.69 -11.68
CA ALA A 41 2.83 -2.35 -10.64
C ALA A 41 3.83 -1.34 -10.07
N ARG A 42 3.81 -1.18 -8.75
CA ARG A 42 4.75 -0.33 -8.03
C ARG A 42 6.16 -0.87 -8.25
N SER A 43 7.14 0.01 -8.50
CA SER A 43 8.54 -0.40 -8.60
C SER A 43 8.97 -1.09 -7.30
N LYS A 44 9.50 -2.32 -7.40
CA LYS A 44 10.08 -3.04 -6.25
C LYS A 44 11.30 -2.31 -5.73
N ASP A 45 12.04 -1.66 -6.62
CA ASP A 45 13.26 -0.94 -6.31
C ASP A 45 12.95 0.33 -5.53
N ALA A 46 11.88 1.06 -5.88
CA ALA A 46 11.41 2.20 -5.11
C ALA A 46 10.97 1.83 -3.68
N ASN A 47 10.30 0.68 -3.52
CA ASN A 47 9.94 0.21 -2.20
C ASN A 47 11.16 -0.26 -1.39
N ALA A 48 12.09 -0.98 -2.01
CA ALA A 48 13.32 -1.42 -1.37
C ALA A 48 14.16 -0.23 -0.89
N TYR A 49 14.32 0.78 -1.75
CA TYR A 49 15.00 2.02 -1.41
C TYR A 49 14.39 2.75 -0.22
N ALA A 50 13.05 2.90 -0.19
CA ALA A 50 12.38 3.50 0.95
C ALA A 50 12.67 2.74 2.26
N TRP A 51 12.65 1.40 2.22
CA TRP A 51 12.96 0.57 3.39
C TRP A 51 14.43 0.62 3.80
N GLU A 52 15.34 0.79 2.86
CA GLU A 52 16.77 1.02 3.13
C GLU A 52 16.98 2.34 3.87
N LEU A 53 16.44 3.44 3.35
CA LEU A 53 16.54 4.76 3.99
C LEU A 53 15.94 4.77 5.40
N MET A 54 14.75 4.19 5.58
CA MET A 54 14.15 4.07 6.92
C MET A 54 14.99 3.21 7.87
N GLY A 55 15.74 2.23 7.35
CA GLY A 55 16.72 1.48 8.14
C GLY A 55 17.86 2.36 8.64
N GLN A 56 18.45 3.16 7.77
CA GLN A 56 19.53 4.09 8.14
C GLN A 56 19.02 5.16 9.13
N MET A 57 17.79 5.66 8.96
CA MET A 57 17.17 6.56 9.94
C MET A 57 16.99 5.89 11.31
N ALA A 58 16.52 4.64 11.33
CA ALA A 58 16.33 3.88 12.58
C ALA A 58 17.64 3.68 13.34
N ASP A 59 18.71 3.33 12.61
CA ASP A 59 20.05 3.15 13.18
C ASP A 59 20.58 4.47 13.75
N LEU A 60 20.46 5.58 13.01
CA LEU A 60 20.92 6.90 13.44
C LEU A 60 20.15 7.41 14.66
N LEU A 61 18.83 7.22 14.68
CA LEU A 61 17.94 7.67 15.76
C LEU A 61 17.85 6.70 16.94
N HIS A 62 18.60 5.57 16.90
CA HIS A 62 18.57 4.53 17.91
C HIS A 62 17.17 4.00 18.22
N THR A 63 16.36 3.79 17.17
CA THR A 63 14.98 3.29 17.27
C THR A 63 14.77 2.09 16.33
N ASP A 64 13.56 1.53 16.36
CA ASP A 64 13.21 0.45 15.45
C ASP A 64 12.62 0.96 14.12
N LYS A 65 12.78 0.17 13.09
CA LYS A 65 12.33 0.50 11.73
C LYS A 65 10.81 0.65 11.61
N ASP A 66 10.03 -0.08 12.40
CA ASP A 66 8.57 0.03 12.41
C ASP A 66 8.12 1.39 12.99
N SER A 67 8.82 1.90 13.99
CA SER A 67 8.59 3.24 14.55
C SER A 67 8.88 4.34 13.54
N VAL A 68 10.02 4.26 12.83
CA VAL A 68 10.32 5.18 11.73
C VAL A 68 9.26 5.10 10.64
N TYR A 69 8.88 3.90 10.23
CA TYR A 69 7.86 3.71 9.21
C TYR A 69 6.51 4.34 9.61
N LEU A 70 6.08 4.13 10.85
CA LEU A 70 4.85 4.76 11.35
C LEU A 70 4.93 6.28 11.31
N GLU A 71 6.07 6.87 11.69
CA GLU A 71 6.27 8.32 11.62
C GLU A 71 6.23 8.83 10.18
N MET A 72 6.82 8.11 9.22
CA MET A 72 6.73 8.46 7.80
C MET A 72 5.29 8.35 7.27
N LEU A 73 4.53 7.35 7.72
CA LEU A 73 3.10 7.25 7.38
C LEU A 73 2.27 8.39 7.98
N ARG A 74 2.59 8.87 9.18
CA ARG A 74 1.92 10.02 9.81
C ARG A 74 2.10 11.29 9.00
N ARG A 75 3.33 11.55 8.53
CA ARG A 75 3.69 12.79 7.83
C ARG A 75 3.32 12.78 6.35
N TYR A 76 3.57 11.67 5.68
CA TYR A 76 3.54 11.58 4.21
C TYR A 76 2.61 10.50 3.67
N GLY A 77 2.04 9.67 4.55
CA GLY A 77 1.20 8.55 4.18
C GLY A 77 -0.27 8.90 3.98
N GLN A 78 -1.01 7.92 3.50
CA GLN A 78 -2.46 8.01 3.38
C GLN A 78 -3.12 7.66 4.71
N GLN A 79 -4.05 8.50 5.14
CA GLN A 79 -4.75 8.32 6.41
C GLN A 79 -6.24 8.65 6.28
N PHE A 80 -7.03 8.07 7.15
CA PHE A 80 -8.45 8.38 7.28
C PHE A 80 -8.91 8.23 8.73
N VAL A 81 -10.03 8.85 9.07
CA VAL A 81 -10.61 8.78 10.41
C VAL A 81 -11.85 7.89 10.37
N VAL A 82 -11.95 6.98 11.32
CA VAL A 82 -13.10 6.09 11.48
C VAL A 82 -13.70 6.20 12.86
N LYS A 83 -15.03 6.08 12.91
CA LYS A 83 -15.79 5.95 14.15
C LYS A 83 -15.92 4.47 14.48
N VAL A 84 -15.41 4.04 15.63
CA VAL A 84 -15.37 2.64 16.06
C VAL A 84 -16.25 2.47 17.29
N PRO A 85 -17.26 1.60 17.26
CA PRO A 85 -18.06 1.28 18.45
C PRO A 85 -17.17 0.73 19.58
N ASN A 86 -17.41 1.14 20.84
CA ASN A 86 -16.59 0.74 21.98
C ASN A 86 -16.42 -0.78 22.10
N LYS A 87 -17.48 -1.55 21.80
CA LYS A 87 -17.44 -3.02 21.81
C LYS A 87 -16.52 -3.64 20.75
N SER A 88 -16.14 -2.90 19.72
CA SER A 88 -15.34 -3.37 18.59
C SER A 88 -13.89 -2.85 18.59
N VAL A 89 -13.51 -2.03 19.57
CA VAL A 89 -12.21 -1.37 19.62
C VAL A 89 -11.06 -2.38 19.63
N GLU A 90 -11.14 -3.43 20.43
CA GLU A 90 -10.09 -4.44 20.51
C GLU A 90 -9.92 -5.21 19.20
N MET A 91 -11.02 -5.58 18.56
CA MET A 91 -10.99 -6.24 17.24
C MET A 91 -10.43 -5.30 16.17
N PHE A 92 -10.84 -4.03 16.20
CA PHE A 92 -10.35 -3.00 15.30
C PHE A 92 -8.83 -2.81 15.40
N LYS A 93 -8.28 -2.67 16.61
CA LYS A 93 -6.83 -2.53 16.84
C LYS A 93 -6.03 -3.74 16.38
N ARG A 94 -6.59 -4.95 16.46
CA ARG A 94 -5.95 -6.16 15.92
C ARG A 94 -5.92 -6.18 14.40
N GLN A 95 -6.94 -5.62 13.76
CA GLN A 95 -7.04 -5.57 12.30
C GLN A 95 -6.18 -4.47 11.69
N TYR A 96 -6.08 -3.31 12.35
CA TYR A 96 -5.35 -2.15 11.86
C TYR A 96 -4.10 -1.91 12.71
N LYS A 97 -2.96 -2.45 12.25
CA LYS A 97 -1.67 -2.35 12.96
C LYS A 97 -1.26 -0.89 13.23
N TYR A 98 -1.51 0.00 12.27
CA TYR A 98 -1.16 1.41 12.33
C TYR A 98 -2.41 2.26 12.52
N CYS A 99 -2.86 2.38 13.78
CA CYS A 99 -3.98 3.23 14.15
C CYS A 99 -3.75 3.88 15.51
N GLU A 100 -4.29 5.08 15.68
CA GLU A 100 -4.20 5.87 16.91
C GLU A 100 -5.56 6.48 17.24
N GLN A 101 -5.84 6.66 18.51
CA GLN A 101 -7.03 7.39 18.92
C GLN A 101 -6.94 8.84 18.45
N HIS A 102 -8.01 9.37 17.87
CA HIS A 102 -8.02 10.71 17.33
C HIS A 102 -7.97 11.75 18.48
N GLU A 103 -7.01 12.67 18.42
CA GLU A 103 -6.71 13.59 19.52
C GLU A 103 -7.80 14.64 19.76
N THR A 104 -8.40 15.16 18.67
CA THR A 104 -9.32 16.29 18.72
C THR A 104 -10.79 15.91 18.71
N LEU A 105 -11.15 14.71 18.26
CA LEU A 105 -12.53 14.22 18.30
C LEU A 105 -12.80 13.55 19.63
N ALA A 106 -13.65 14.17 20.43
CA ALA A 106 -14.03 13.62 21.73
C ALA A 106 -14.70 12.24 21.55
N PRO A 107 -14.40 11.28 22.44
CA PRO A 107 -15.11 10.02 22.47
C PRO A 107 -16.60 10.26 22.70
N GLU A 108 -17.44 9.51 21.99
CA GLU A 108 -18.87 9.48 22.27
C GLU A 108 -19.18 8.38 23.30
N GLU A 109 -20.37 8.44 23.92
CA GLU A 109 -20.79 7.45 24.94
C GLU A 109 -20.62 5.99 24.46
N ARG A 110 -20.83 5.74 23.15
CA ARG A 110 -20.82 4.38 22.58
C ARG A 110 -19.78 4.14 21.49
N ALA A 111 -18.95 5.13 21.18
CA ALA A 111 -17.95 5.05 20.11
C ALA A 111 -16.74 5.95 20.36
N GLN A 112 -15.63 5.59 19.74
CA GLN A 112 -14.39 6.34 19.73
C GLN A 112 -13.95 6.61 18.30
N TYR A 113 -13.14 7.64 18.08
CA TYR A 113 -12.59 7.97 16.79
C TYR A 113 -11.14 7.53 16.73
N TYR A 114 -10.77 6.89 15.63
CA TYR A 114 -9.40 6.44 15.36
C TYR A 114 -8.92 6.99 14.03
N ARG A 115 -7.68 7.45 14.02
CA ARG A 115 -6.94 7.73 12.79
C ARG A 115 -6.23 6.45 12.38
N VAL A 116 -6.44 6.03 11.13
CA VAL A 116 -5.83 4.84 10.55
C VAL A 116 -4.84 5.28 9.49
N TYR A 117 -3.63 4.77 9.55
CA TYR A 117 -2.60 4.96 8.56
C TYR A 117 -2.53 3.75 7.65
N LEU A 118 -2.77 3.95 6.36
CA LEU A 118 -2.70 2.88 5.38
C LEU A 118 -1.23 2.47 5.14
N GLY A 119 -0.96 1.18 5.19
CA GLY A 119 0.35 0.66 4.85
C GLY A 119 0.68 0.88 3.36
N SER A 120 1.93 1.22 3.08
CA SER A 120 2.39 1.54 1.71
C SER A 120 2.20 0.40 0.70
N SER A 121 1.91 -0.83 1.14
CA SER A 121 1.59 -1.96 0.26
C SER A 121 0.35 -1.72 -0.61
N THR A 122 -0.56 -0.85 -0.17
CA THR A 122 -1.81 -0.50 -0.88
C THR A 122 -1.68 0.73 -1.76
N TYR A 123 -0.54 1.43 -1.71
CA TYR A 123 -0.34 2.70 -2.40
C TYR A 123 -0.25 2.56 -3.91
N THR A 124 -0.82 3.52 -4.60
CA THR A 124 -0.56 3.76 -6.03
C THR A 124 0.88 4.25 -6.22
N THR A 125 1.37 4.24 -7.47
CA THR A 125 2.69 4.80 -7.80
C THR A 125 2.81 6.27 -7.36
N LYS A 126 1.77 7.06 -7.51
CA LYS A 126 1.76 8.48 -7.12
C LYS A 126 1.86 8.65 -5.60
N GLU A 127 1.07 7.90 -4.83
CA GLU A 127 1.10 7.94 -3.37
C GLU A 127 2.44 7.45 -2.81
N MET A 128 3.00 6.40 -3.42
CA MET A 128 4.33 5.92 -3.07
C MET A 128 5.43 6.94 -3.40
N SER A 129 5.29 7.68 -4.51
CA SER A 129 6.23 8.76 -4.84
C SER A 129 6.23 9.85 -3.76
N VAL A 130 5.06 10.26 -3.28
CA VAL A 130 4.94 11.26 -2.20
C VAL A 130 5.61 10.75 -0.91
N LEU A 131 5.36 9.50 -0.54
CA LEU A 131 5.99 8.90 0.64
C LEU A 131 7.51 8.87 0.52
N ILE A 132 8.05 8.46 -0.64
CA ILE A 132 9.50 8.41 -0.89
C ILE A 132 10.11 9.82 -0.85
N ASP A 133 9.46 10.81 -1.46
CA ASP A 133 9.93 12.20 -1.42
C ASP A 133 10.03 12.72 0.01
N GLY A 134 9.05 12.39 0.85
CA GLY A 134 9.08 12.71 2.27
C GLY A 134 10.23 12.03 3.00
N ILE A 135 10.42 10.72 2.81
CA ILE A 135 11.52 9.95 3.42
C ILE A 135 12.89 10.55 2.99
N VAL A 136 13.06 10.85 1.70
CA VAL A 136 14.30 11.46 1.19
C VAL A 136 14.55 12.84 1.82
N SER A 137 13.50 13.65 2.02
CA SER A 137 13.63 14.94 2.69
C SER A 137 14.12 14.78 4.13
N GLU A 138 13.49 13.88 4.90
CA GLU A 138 13.88 13.60 6.29
C GLU A 138 15.32 13.06 6.38
N CYS A 139 15.70 12.17 5.44
CA CYS A 139 17.07 11.65 5.38
C CYS A 139 18.10 12.77 5.16
N LYS A 140 17.82 13.71 4.27
CA LYS A 140 18.71 14.86 4.02
C LYS A 140 18.84 15.75 5.26
N ASP A 141 17.76 16.00 5.96
CA ASP A 141 17.75 16.78 7.19
C ASP A 141 18.55 16.11 8.32
N LEU A 142 18.61 14.78 8.30
CA LEU A 142 19.43 13.95 9.21
C LEU A 142 20.89 13.77 8.72
N GLY A 143 21.27 14.30 7.56
CA GLY A 143 22.59 14.11 6.97
C GLY A 143 22.86 12.73 6.40
N ILE A 144 21.81 11.98 6.08
CA ILE A 144 21.89 10.66 5.42
C ILE A 144 21.99 10.87 3.91
N ASP A 145 22.95 10.21 3.27
CA ASP A 145 23.13 10.27 1.82
C ASP A 145 21.95 9.63 1.10
N THR A 146 21.47 10.31 0.06
CA THR A 146 20.33 9.86 -0.74
C THR A 146 20.67 9.84 -2.22
N MET A 147 19.93 9.05 -3.00
CA MET A 147 20.02 9.08 -4.46
C MET A 147 19.86 10.48 -5.01
N THR A 148 20.51 10.75 -6.16
CA THR A 148 20.30 11.98 -6.92
C THR A 148 18.86 12.06 -7.45
N PRO A 149 18.34 13.26 -7.76
CA PRO A 149 17.01 13.41 -8.35
C PRO A 149 16.79 12.57 -9.60
N GLU A 150 17.81 12.42 -10.44
CA GLU A 150 17.75 11.64 -11.68
C GLU A 150 17.64 10.13 -11.41
N GLU A 151 18.41 9.60 -10.45
CA GLU A 151 18.33 8.20 -10.02
C GLU A 151 16.97 7.91 -9.38
N LEU A 152 16.51 8.82 -8.53
CA LEU A 152 15.22 8.70 -7.86
C LEU A 152 14.06 8.71 -8.87
N ALA A 153 14.11 9.55 -9.89
CA ALA A 153 13.11 9.58 -10.96
C ALA A 153 13.04 8.22 -11.68
N ARG A 154 14.18 7.62 -12.01
CA ARG A 154 14.25 6.30 -12.69
C ARG A 154 13.52 5.22 -11.88
N ILE A 155 13.83 5.07 -10.59
CA ILE A 155 13.21 4.02 -9.77
C ILE A 155 11.72 4.25 -9.51
N LYS A 156 11.24 5.50 -9.57
CA LYS A 156 9.83 5.84 -9.43
C LYS A 156 9.02 5.58 -10.71
N GLU A 157 9.63 5.74 -11.88
CA GLU A 157 8.98 5.63 -13.18
C GLU A 157 8.99 4.22 -13.76
N GLU A 158 9.93 3.35 -13.38
CA GLU A 158 10.03 1.98 -13.88
C GLU A 158 8.83 1.12 -13.46
N PRO A 159 7.89 0.82 -14.38
CA PRO A 159 6.89 -0.21 -14.20
C PRO A 159 7.50 -1.54 -14.64
N ARG A 160 7.51 -2.52 -13.80
CA ARG A 160 7.71 -3.91 -14.25
C ARG A 160 6.46 -4.48 -14.88
#